data_a3f3e9cf0735e1a0be80e96cb89cc0c2
#
_entry.id   a3f3e9cf0735e1a0be80e96cb89cc0c2
#
_cell.length_a   1.000
_cell.length_b   1.000
_cell.length_c   1.000
_cell.angle_alpha   90.00
_cell.angle_beta   90.00
_cell.angle_gamma   90.00
#
_symmetry.space_group_name_H-M   'P 1'
#
loop_
_entity.id
_entity.type
_entity.pdbx_description
1 polymer ?
#
loop_
_entity_poly.entity_id
_entity_poly.type
_entity_poly.pdbx_seq_one_letter_code
_entity_poly.pdbx_strand_id
1 'polypeptide(L)'
;MRNVKEKRGIFIMKQKAMDMKLVVKPLVGCLTHTHFWEGPCRAGHKEDMTVEAETKAADEAFKNSVKGLQGVIDEVEFTEPVDVRYNESFVVDKDLFAKIGEDVDEIDCFLCMGWRIPKLERFGKPVVIWQNGNEGIDFAAYCRSIGVEAYVCMDLQDVNEIMHILWVRKAVRNTRALVLTAGSQPTFGIQSLIRDPEILRQRYGVEVVKLPFTSIFKYMD
;
A
#
# COMPACT_ATOMS: atom_id res chain seq x y z
N MET A 1 41.20 29.80 -21.31
CA MET A 1 40.61 28.55 -21.80
C MET A 1 40.19 27.67 -20.62
N ARG A 2 38.91 27.69 -20.25
CA ARG A 2 38.38 26.87 -19.17
C ARG A 2 37.66 25.67 -19.79
N ASN A 3 38.20 24.47 -19.51
CA ASN A 3 37.60 23.21 -19.91
C ASN A 3 36.24 23.00 -19.19
N VAL A 4 35.17 23.13 -19.96
CA VAL A 4 33.85 22.69 -19.53
C VAL A 4 33.79 21.17 -19.75
N LYS A 5 34.00 20.39 -18.70
CA LYS A 5 33.69 18.97 -18.71
C LYS A 5 32.18 18.80 -18.76
N GLU A 6 31.66 18.47 -19.92
CA GLU A 6 30.31 17.95 -20.09
C GLU A 6 30.15 16.70 -19.20
N LYS A 7 29.43 16.83 -18.13
CA LYS A 7 28.90 15.69 -17.38
C LYS A 7 27.85 15.02 -18.28
N ARG A 8 28.24 13.95 -18.97
CA ARG A 8 27.29 13.01 -19.58
C ARG A 8 26.42 12.50 -18.44
N GLY A 9 25.19 13.04 -18.32
CA GLY A 9 24.19 12.54 -17.41
C GLY A 9 23.87 11.08 -17.80
N ILE A 10 24.20 10.16 -16.93
CA ILE A 10 23.73 8.79 -17.03
C ILE A 10 22.20 8.90 -16.93
N PHE A 11 21.53 8.71 -18.06
CA PHE A 11 20.08 8.59 -18.12
C PHE A 11 19.75 7.22 -17.47
N ILE A 12 19.51 7.22 -16.17
CA ILE A 12 18.92 6.06 -15.52
C ILE A 12 17.52 5.94 -16.13
N MET A 13 17.32 4.96 -17.00
CA MET A 13 16.00 4.64 -17.52
C MET A 13 15.14 4.27 -16.30
N LYS A 14 14.26 5.20 -15.88
CA LYS A 14 13.24 4.87 -14.89
C LYS A 14 12.41 3.73 -15.45
N GLN A 15 12.10 2.76 -14.61
CA GLN A 15 11.18 1.66 -14.91
C GLN A 15 9.89 2.25 -15.51
N LYS A 16 9.33 1.58 -16.52
CA LYS A 16 8.05 2.03 -17.08
C LYS A 16 6.98 1.97 -15.99
N ALA A 17 6.10 2.96 -15.95
CA ALA A 17 5.05 3.04 -14.94
C ALA A 17 4.19 1.76 -14.89
N MET A 18 3.93 1.14 -16.05
CA MET A 18 3.16 -0.11 -16.17
C MET A 18 3.89 -1.37 -15.69
N ASP A 19 5.22 -1.32 -15.59
CA ASP A 19 6.05 -2.44 -15.12
C ASP A 19 6.30 -2.37 -13.61
N MET A 20 5.79 -1.32 -12.95
CA MET A 20 5.94 -1.16 -11.51
C MET A 20 5.00 -2.09 -10.75
N LYS A 21 5.46 -2.63 -9.64
CA LYS A 21 4.63 -3.39 -8.71
C LYS A 21 4.18 -2.51 -7.55
N LEU A 22 2.99 -2.78 -7.04
CA LEU A 22 2.54 -2.26 -5.76
C LEU A 22 3.16 -3.13 -4.66
N VAL A 23 4.04 -2.57 -3.83
CA VAL A 23 4.69 -3.32 -2.75
C VAL A 23 3.80 -3.29 -1.51
N VAL A 24 3.34 -4.45 -1.07
CA VAL A 24 2.37 -4.59 0.00
C VAL A 24 2.94 -5.45 1.12
N LYS A 25 2.82 -4.99 2.35
CA LYS A 25 3.19 -5.77 3.54
C LYS A 25 1.97 -6.44 4.14
N PRO A 26 1.86 -7.79 4.04
CA PRO A 26 0.77 -8.52 4.65
C PRO A 26 1.00 -8.67 6.15
N LEU A 27 -0.03 -8.37 6.93
CA LEU A 27 -0.04 -8.51 8.38
C LEU A 27 -1.25 -9.36 8.77
N VAL A 28 -1.04 -10.42 9.53
CA VAL A 28 -2.12 -11.26 10.05
C VAL A 28 -2.25 -11.06 11.54
N GLY A 29 -3.30 -10.35 11.96
CA GLY A 29 -3.58 -10.11 13.36
C GLY A 29 -4.27 -11.29 14.01
N CYS A 30 -3.74 -11.78 15.13
CA CYS A 30 -4.33 -12.84 15.94
C CYS A 30 -4.35 -12.43 17.41
N LEU A 31 -5.55 -12.45 18.00
CA LEU A 31 -5.70 -12.33 19.44
C LEU A 31 -5.55 -13.72 20.05
N THR A 32 -4.60 -13.90 20.97
CA THR A 32 -4.39 -15.13 21.72
C THR A 32 -4.39 -14.81 23.20
N HIS A 33 -5.17 -15.57 23.99
CA HIS A 33 -5.17 -15.38 25.44
C HIS A 33 -3.96 -16.07 26.07
N THR A 34 -3.41 -15.44 27.10
CA THR A 34 -2.25 -15.98 27.83
C THR A 34 -2.64 -16.92 28.97
N HIS A 35 -3.93 -16.97 29.27
CA HIS A 35 -4.48 -17.86 30.31
C HIS A 35 -5.90 -18.28 29.93
N PHE A 36 -6.39 -19.31 30.58
CA PHE A 36 -7.77 -19.74 30.44
C PHE A 36 -8.72 -18.60 30.81
N TRP A 37 -9.64 -18.29 29.90
CA TRP A 37 -10.60 -17.20 30.10
C TRP A 37 -12.01 -17.65 29.74
N GLU A 38 -12.94 -17.47 30.69
CA GLU A 38 -14.36 -17.62 30.48
C GLU A 38 -15.03 -16.26 30.50
N GLY A 39 -15.67 -15.87 29.41
CA GLY A 39 -16.36 -14.61 29.31
C GLY A 39 -17.54 -14.64 28.34
N PRO A 40 -18.45 -13.65 28.42
CA PRO A 40 -19.69 -13.67 27.62
C PRO A 40 -19.44 -13.57 26.10
N CYS A 41 -18.26 -13.13 25.69
CA CYS A 41 -17.88 -13.04 24.28
C CYS A 41 -17.23 -14.31 23.74
N ARG A 42 -17.04 -15.32 24.57
CA ARG A 42 -16.45 -16.60 24.20
C ARG A 42 -17.52 -17.67 24.08
N ALA A 43 -17.84 -18.04 22.86
CA ALA A 43 -18.75 -19.14 22.59
C ALA A 43 -17.95 -20.34 22.09
N GLY A 44 -18.04 -21.47 22.76
CA GLY A 44 -17.35 -22.69 22.36
C GLY A 44 -17.36 -23.77 23.47
N HIS A 45 -16.80 -24.94 23.18
CA HIS A 45 -16.57 -25.95 24.18
C HIS A 45 -15.37 -25.61 25.06
N LYS A 46 -15.38 -26.02 26.33
CA LYS A 46 -14.26 -25.77 27.26
C LYS A 46 -12.89 -26.19 26.72
N GLU A 47 -12.89 -27.27 25.94
CA GLU A 47 -11.69 -27.83 25.31
C GLU A 47 -11.06 -26.92 24.29
N ASP A 48 -11.87 -26.06 23.64
CA ASP A 48 -11.43 -25.07 22.64
C ASP A 48 -10.97 -23.76 23.26
N MET A 49 -11.09 -23.63 24.60
CA MET A 49 -10.79 -22.37 25.31
C MET A 49 -9.45 -22.44 26.06
N THR A 50 -8.54 -23.29 25.62
CA THR A 50 -7.18 -23.41 26.17
C THR A 50 -6.20 -22.55 25.37
N VAL A 51 -5.10 -22.15 26.00
CA VAL A 51 -4.01 -21.41 25.33
C VAL A 51 -3.44 -22.20 24.14
N GLU A 52 -3.34 -23.52 24.29
CA GLU A 52 -2.83 -24.41 23.25
C GLU A 52 -3.78 -24.48 22.04
N ALA A 53 -5.09 -24.58 22.28
CA ALA A 53 -6.09 -24.59 21.22
C ALA A 53 -6.13 -23.26 20.46
N GLU A 54 -6.07 -22.13 21.17
CA GLU A 54 -6.00 -20.80 20.53
C GLU A 54 -4.71 -20.59 19.74
N THR A 55 -3.59 -21.03 20.27
CA THR A 55 -2.30 -20.95 19.55
C THR A 55 -2.37 -21.75 18.25
N LYS A 56 -2.92 -22.97 18.30
CA LYS A 56 -3.12 -23.79 17.09
C LYS A 56 -4.07 -23.13 16.10
N ALA A 57 -5.18 -22.58 16.57
CA ALA A 57 -6.14 -21.87 15.72
C ALA A 57 -5.49 -20.63 15.06
N ALA A 58 -4.65 -19.88 15.79
CA ALA A 58 -3.90 -18.76 15.26
C ALA A 58 -2.89 -19.20 14.18
N ASP A 59 -2.18 -20.33 14.39
CA ASP A 59 -1.26 -20.89 13.39
C ASP A 59 -2.00 -21.27 12.10
N GLU A 60 -3.17 -21.87 12.22
CA GLU A 60 -4.00 -22.25 11.07
C GLU A 60 -4.56 -21.00 10.36
N ALA A 61 -5.01 -20.00 11.10
CA ALA A 61 -5.49 -18.74 10.56
C ALA A 61 -4.39 -18.00 9.78
N PHE A 62 -3.17 -17.96 10.32
CA PHE A 62 -2.02 -17.38 9.62
C PHE A 62 -1.74 -18.10 8.30
N LYS A 63 -1.64 -19.43 8.31
CA LYS A 63 -1.40 -20.24 7.11
C LYS A 63 -2.47 -20.03 6.04
N ASN A 64 -3.74 -19.98 6.45
CA ASN A 64 -4.87 -19.79 5.54
C ASN A 64 -4.87 -18.37 4.95
N SER A 65 -4.56 -17.35 5.75
CA SER A 65 -4.44 -15.98 5.30
C SER A 65 -3.32 -15.81 4.27
N VAL A 66 -2.14 -16.39 4.54
CA VAL A 66 -1.00 -16.38 3.60
C VAL A 66 -1.35 -17.10 2.29
N LYS A 67 -2.07 -18.23 2.37
CA LYS A 67 -2.56 -18.93 1.18
C LYS A 67 -3.54 -18.08 0.37
N GLY A 68 -4.38 -17.29 1.04
CA GLY A 68 -5.33 -16.39 0.39
C GLY A 68 -4.65 -15.32 -0.50
N LEU A 69 -3.41 -14.94 -0.20
CA LEU A 69 -2.65 -13.97 -0.99
C LEU A 69 -2.42 -14.42 -2.44
N GLN A 70 -2.46 -15.72 -2.71
CA GLN A 70 -2.31 -16.25 -4.08
C GLN A 70 -3.42 -15.82 -5.05
N GLY A 71 -4.55 -15.36 -4.54
CA GLY A 71 -5.66 -14.85 -5.35
C GLY A 71 -5.59 -13.34 -5.64
N VAL A 72 -4.60 -12.64 -5.10
CA VAL A 72 -4.44 -11.20 -5.34
C VAL A 72 -3.81 -10.95 -6.72
N ILE A 73 -4.16 -9.82 -7.34
CA ILE A 73 -3.73 -9.45 -8.69
C ILE A 73 -2.20 -9.46 -8.87
N ASP A 74 -1.75 -9.73 -10.08
CA ASP A 74 -0.32 -9.88 -10.41
C ASP A 74 0.48 -8.57 -10.28
N GLU A 75 -0.16 -7.41 -10.28
CA GLU A 75 0.47 -6.10 -10.09
C GLU A 75 0.99 -5.88 -8.66
N VAL A 76 0.59 -6.74 -7.73
CA VAL A 76 1.03 -6.70 -6.32
C VAL A 76 2.29 -7.55 -6.13
N GLU A 77 3.22 -7.01 -5.37
CA GLU A 77 4.38 -7.72 -4.82
C GLU A 77 4.27 -7.70 -3.29
N PHE A 78 4.26 -8.87 -2.69
CA PHE A 78 4.20 -8.98 -1.24
C PHE A 78 5.58 -9.07 -0.61
N THR A 79 5.78 -8.33 0.48
CA THR A 79 6.90 -8.59 1.38
C THR A 79 6.60 -9.85 2.23
N GLU A 80 7.54 -10.27 3.07
CA GLU A 80 7.34 -11.39 3.98
C GLU A 80 6.14 -11.13 4.90
N PRO A 81 5.12 -12.03 4.93
CA PRO A 81 3.97 -11.88 5.81
C PRO A 81 4.37 -11.90 7.29
N VAL A 82 3.79 -11.01 8.08
CA VAL A 82 4.07 -10.92 9.52
C VAL A 82 2.90 -11.47 10.32
N ASP A 83 3.18 -12.47 11.15
CA ASP A 83 2.24 -12.98 12.16
C ASP A 83 2.26 -12.03 13.37
N VAL A 84 1.16 -11.30 13.56
CA VAL A 84 1.04 -10.28 14.61
C VAL A 84 0.17 -10.80 15.74
N ARG A 85 0.80 -11.41 16.73
CA ARG A 85 0.10 -11.93 17.92
C ARG A 85 0.13 -10.93 19.05
N TYR A 86 -0.98 -10.78 19.70
CA TYR A 86 -1.13 -9.99 20.90
C TYR A 86 -2.19 -10.63 21.81
N ASN A 87 -2.08 -10.33 23.10
CA ASN A 87 -2.97 -10.87 24.10
C ASN A 87 -4.15 -9.91 24.41
N GLU A 88 -4.93 -10.25 25.41
CA GLU A 88 -6.09 -9.50 25.90
C GLU A 88 -5.79 -8.04 26.32
N SER A 89 -4.52 -7.66 26.46
CA SER A 89 -4.13 -6.27 26.70
C SER A 89 -4.16 -5.39 25.44
N PHE A 90 -4.33 -6.01 24.26
CA PHE A 90 -4.30 -5.34 22.96
C PHE A 90 -3.02 -4.54 22.69
N VAL A 91 -1.89 -5.00 23.23
CA VAL A 91 -0.58 -4.39 23.03
C VAL A 91 0.27 -5.31 22.19
N VAL A 92 0.72 -4.79 21.04
CA VAL A 92 1.73 -5.46 20.22
C VAL A 92 3.09 -5.27 20.88
N ASP A 93 3.85 -6.33 20.97
CA ASP A 93 5.22 -6.30 21.48
C ASP A 93 6.09 -5.28 20.73
N LYS A 94 7.05 -4.66 21.41
CA LYS A 94 7.88 -3.59 20.83
C LYS A 94 8.76 -4.09 19.69
N ASP A 95 9.33 -5.28 19.82
CA ASP A 95 10.22 -5.83 18.81
C ASP A 95 9.42 -6.26 17.59
N LEU A 96 8.21 -6.83 17.80
CA LEU A 96 7.29 -7.14 16.73
C LEU A 96 6.80 -5.87 16.03
N PHE A 97 6.49 -4.80 16.77
CA PHE A 97 6.09 -3.52 16.18
C PHE A 97 7.24 -2.87 15.39
N ALA A 98 8.48 -2.99 15.88
CA ALA A 98 9.66 -2.56 15.13
C ALA A 98 9.83 -3.35 13.82
N LYS A 99 9.62 -4.67 13.85
CA LYS A 99 9.64 -5.53 12.67
C LYS A 99 8.58 -5.14 11.63
N ILE A 100 7.38 -4.74 12.08
CA ILE A 100 6.33 -4.24 11.17
C ILE A 100 6.82 -2.98 10.44
N GLY A 101 7.56 -2.10 11.11
CA GLY A 101 8.05 -0.84 10.57
C GLY A 101 9.39 -0.89 9.84
N GLU A 102 10.10 -2.01 9.86
CA GLU A 102 11.48 -2.13 9.37
C GLU A 102 11.65 -1.69 7.90
N ASP A 103 10.70 -2.07 7.05
CA ASP A 103 10.66 -1.78 5.61
C ASP A 103 9.57 -0.77 5.22
N VAL A 104 9.09 0.02 6.17
CA VAL A 104 7.95 0.92 5.94
C VAL A 104 8.17 1.91 4.81
N ASP A 105 9.40 2.37 4.58
CA ASP A 105 9.72 3.29 3.50
C ASP A 105 9.69 2.62 2.12
N GLU A 106 9.85 1.30 2.06
CA GLU A 106 9.89 0.52 0.83
C GLU A 106 8.50 0.04 0.38
N ILE A 107 7.54 -0.06 1.31
CA ILE A 107 6.17 -0.50 1.01
C ILE A 107 5.26 0.65 0.61
N ASP A 108 4.23 0.35 -0.16
CA ASP A 108 3.18 1.29 -0.57
C ASP A 108 1.99 1.29 0.38
N CYS A 109 1.63 0.12 0.92
CA CYS A 109 0.52 -0.03 1.86
C CYS A 109 0.65 -1.30 2.71
N PHE A 110 -0.16 -1.38 3.76
CA PHE A 110 -0.37 -2.59 4.55
C PHE A 110 -1.62 -3.33 4.08
N LEU A 111 -1.59 -4.66 4.09
CA LEU A 111 -2.76 -5.52 3.98
C LEU A 111 -2.97 -6.22 5.32
N CYS A 112 -4.00 -5.82 6.05
CA CYS A 112 -4.35 -6.40 7.34
C CYS A 112 -5.41 -7.48 7.17
N MET A 113 -5.11 -8.66 7.68
CA MET A 113 -6.00 -9.82 7.70
C MET A 113 -6.20 -10.27 9.15
N GLY A 114 -7.31 -10.94 9.43
CA GLY A 114 -7.65 -11.37 10.78
C GLY A 114 -8.05 -10.22 11.69
N TRP A 115 -7.52 -10.15 12.90
CA TRP A 115 -7.84 -9.12 13.86
C TRP A 115 -7.13 -7.79 13.58
N ARG A 116 -7.73 -6.67 14.06
CA ARG A 116 -7.11 -5.34 13.95
C ARG A 116 -5.70 -5.31 14.56
N ILE A 117 -4.81 -4.56 13.95
CA ILE A 117 -3.45 -4.37 14.47
C ILE A 117 -3.36 -3.00 15.13
N PRO A 118 -3.20 -2.94 16.47
CA PRO A 118 -3.14 -1.67 17.19
C PRO A 118 -1.97 -0.79 16.73
N LYS A 119 -2.21 0.51 16.63
CA LYS A 119 -1.21 1.55 16.32
C LYS A 119 -0.60 1.52 14.92
N LEU A 120 -1.13 0.71 14.01
CA LEU A 120 -0.64 0.62 12.63
C LEU A 120 -0.72 1.96 11.89
N GLU A 121 -1.70 2.79 12.24
CA GLU A 121 -1.89 4.13 11.69
C GLU A 121 -0.67 5.05 11.87
N ARG A 122 0.20 4.77 12.85
CA ARG A 122 1.40 5.58 13.13
C ARG A 122 2.43 5.55 12.01
N PHE A 123 2.39 4.55 11.16
CA PHE A 123 3.29 4.46 10.01
C PHE A 123 2.86 5.37 8.84
N GLY A 124 1.65 5.95 8.87
CA GLY A 124 1.16 6.88 7.84
C GLY A 124 0.97 6.29 6.46
N LYS A 125 1.06 4.96 6.31
CA LYS A 125 0.81 4.26 5.05
C LYS A 125 -0.65 3.90 4.92
N PRO A 126 -1.20 3.81 3.70
CA PRO A 126 -2.53 3.28 3.46
C PRO A 126 -2.70 1.89 4.07
N VAL A 127 -3.88 1.62 4.64
CA VAL A 127 -4.21 0.35 5.26
C VAL A 127 -5.39 -0.27 4.52
N VAL A 128 -5.18 -1.44 3.93
CA VAL A 128 -6.25 -2.27 3.34
C VAL A 128 -6.59 -3.34 4.36
N ILE A 129 -7.85 -3.42 4.75
CA ILE A 129 -8.33 -4.31 5.80
C ILE A 129 -9.21 -5.37 5.14
N TRP A 130 -8.69 -6.59 5.05
CA TRP A 130 -9.43 -7.73 4.52
C TRP A 130 -10.03 -8.52 5.67
N GLN A 131 -11.23 -8.12 6.08
CA GLN A 131 -11.86 -8.66 7.27
C GLN A 131 -13.38 -8.49 7.26
N ASN A 132 -14.08 -9.52 7.61
CA ASN A 132 -15.52 -9.52 7.83
C ASN A 132 -15.84 -9.18 9.29
N GLY A 133 -15.94 -7.92 9.65
CA GLY A 133 -16.34 -7.57 11.02
C GLY A 133 -16.39 -6.08 11.32
N ASN A 134 -17.13 -5.75 12.37
CA ASN A 134 -17.32 -4.36 12.81
C ASN A 134 -16.00 -3.68 13.18
N GLU A 135 -15.03 -4.44 13.66
CA GLU A 135 -13.73 -3.90 14.10
C GLU A 135 -12.90 -3.32 12.95
N GLY A 136 -12.94 -3.97 11.76
CA GLY A 136 -12.27 -3.44 10.57
C GLY A 136 -12.88 -2.11 10.12
N ILE A 137 -14.21 -2.01 10.19
CA ILE A 137 -14.94 -0.77 9.84
C ILE A 137 -14.59 0.35 10.81
N ASP A 138 -14.60 0.06 12.13
CA ASP A 138 -14.27 1.02 13.18
C ASP A 138 -12.82 1.50 13.05
N PHE A 139 -11.87 0.59 12.86
CA PHE A 139 -10.47 0.92 12.67
C PHE A 139 -10.23 1.75 11.40
N ALA A 140 -10.89 1.43 10.29
CA ALA A 140 -10.79 2.22 9.07
C ALA A 140 -11.39 3.62 9.25
N ALA A 141 -12.50 3.75 9.97
CA ALA A 141 -13.10 5.05 10.29
C ALA A 141 -12.14 5.89 11.15
N TYR A 142 -11.52 5.29 12.16
CA TYR A 142 -10.51 5.95 12.98
C TYR A 142 -9.31 6.41 12.15
N CYS A 143 -8.71 5.54 11.33
CA CYS A 143 -7.59 5.90 10.45
C CYS A 143 -7.93 7.12 9.58
N ARG A 144 -9.10 7.11 8.94
CA ARG A 144 -9.55 8.23 8.10
C ARG A 144 -9.76 9.51 8.89
N SER A 145 -10.24 9.41 10.13
CA SER A 145 -10.45 10.59 10.98
C SER A 145 -9.15 11.35 11.33
N ILE A 146 -8.02 10.65 11.30
CA ILE A 146 -6.68 11.22 11.57
C ILE A 146 -5.85 11.41 10.27
N GLY A 147 -6.48 11.30 9.10
CA GLY A 147 -5.83 11.54 7.81
C GLY A 147 -5.04 10.37 7.22
N VAL A 148 -5.17 9.16 7.78
CA VAL A 148 -4.58 7.93 7.23
C VAL A 148 -5.60 7.25 6.33
N GLU A 149 -5.20 6.94 5.10
CA GLU A 149 -6.06 6.21 4.17
C GLU A 149 -6.32 4.79 4.67
N ALA A 150 -7.59 4.38 4.71
CA ALA A 150 -7.95 3.03 5.09
C ALA A 150 -9.17 2.54 4.31
N TYR A 151 -9.14 1.27 3.90
CA TYR A 151 -10.14 0.62 3.07
C TYR A 151 -10.55 -0.69 3.73
N VAL A 152 -11.86 -0.98 3.74
CA VAL A 152 -12.40 -2.26 4.22
C VAL A 152 -12.83 -3.08 3.02
N CYS A 153 -12.34 -4.29 2.94
CA CYS A 153 -12.62 -5.27 1.90
C CYS A 153 -13.33 -6.46 2.53
N MET A 154 -14.49 -6.81 2.00
CA MET A 154 -15.31 -7.91 2.51
C MET A 154 -14.89 -9.25 1.92
N ASP A 155 -14.36 -9.22 0.70
CA ASP A 155 -13.93 -10.40 -0.03
C ASP A 155 -12.66 -10.12 -0.87
N LEU A 156 -12.20 -11.13 -1.59
CA LEU A 156 -11.04 -11.04 -2.46
C LEU A 156 -11.24 -10.09 -3.65
N GLN A 157 -12.47 -9.95 -4.13
CA GLN A 157 -12.78 -9.02 -5.22
C GLN A 157 -12.55 -7.58 -4.77
N ASP A 158 -13.06 -7.21 -3.61
CA ASP A 158 -12.83 -5.89 -3.01
C ASP A 158 -11.33 -5.62 -2.83
N VAL A 159 -10.58 -6.62 -2.33
CA VAL A 159 -9.11 -6.50 -2.18
C VAL A 159 -8.47 -6.20 -3.52
N ASN A 160 -8.81 -6.96 -4.55
CA ASN A 160 -8.24 -6.78 -5.89
C ASN A 160 -8.59 -5.41 -6.48
N GLU A 161 -9.80 -4.93 -6.30
CA GLU A 161 -10.21 -3.60 -6.77
C GLU A 161 -9.41 -2.49 -6.07
N ILE A 162 -9.26 -2.55 -4.75
CA ILE A 162 -8.50 -1.54 -3.99
C ILE A 162 -7.00 -1.62 -4.33
N MET A 163 -6.42 -2.82 -4.42
CA MET A 163 -5.02 -3.00 -4.81
C MET A 163 -4.78 -2.44 -6.22
N HIS A 164 -5.68 -2.69 -7.16
CA HIS A 164 -5.60 -2.12 -8.51
C HIS A 164 -5.64 -0.59 -8.50
N ILE A 165 -6.53 0.02 -7.73
CA ILE A 165 -6.61 1.48 -7.58
C ILE A 165 -5.31 2.05 -7.02
N LEU A 166 -4.75 1.42 -5.98
CA LEU A 166 -3.49 1.85 -5.36
C LEU A 166 -2.31 1.69 -6.33
N TRP A 167 -2.29 0.60 -7.10
CA TRP A 167 -1.29 0.38 -8.15
C TRP A 167 -1.39 1.43 -9.27
N VAL A 168 -2.59 1.71 -9.79
CA VAL A 168 -2.80 2.76 -10.79
C VAL A 168 -2.31 4.11 -10.27
N ARG A 169 -2.63 4.45 -9.02
CA ARG A 169 -2.16 5.69 -8.39
C ARG A 169 -0.62 5.76 -8.33
N LYS A 170 0.06 4.65 -7.99
CA LYS A 170 1.52 4.55 -8.00
C LYS A 170 2.07 4.73 -9.41
N ALA A 171 1.51 4.05 -10.40
CA ALA A 171 1.90 4.14 -11.80
C ALA A 171 1.76 5.57 -12.33
N VAL A 172 0.61 6.22 -12.08
CA VAL A 172 0.35 7.62 -12.47
C VAL A 172 1.35 8.57 -11.83
N ARG A 173 1.66 8.44 -10.54
CA ARG A 173 2.65 9.26 -9.84
C ARG A 173 4.06 9.14 -10.41
N ASN A 174 4.37 8.03 -11.07
CA ASN A 174 5.66 7.79 -11.71
C ASN A 174 5.63 8.04 -13.22
N THR A 175 4.52 8.54 -13.76
CA THR A 175 4.37 8.85 -15.18
C THR A 175 5.06 10.18 -15.52
N ARG A 176 5.72 10.19 -16.69
CA ARG A 176 6.23 11.40 -17.32
C ARG A 176 5.44 11.65 -18.60
N ALA A 177 4.74 12.78 -18.66
CA ALA A 177 4.01 13.19 -19.85
C ALA A 177 4.87 14.08 -20.72
N LEU A 178 5.17 13.63 -21.95
CA LEU A 178 5.88 14.42 -22.93
C LEU A 178 4.93 15.34 -23.67
N VAL A 179 5.20 16.62 -23.63
CA VAL A 179 4.42 17.63 -24.33
C VAL A 179 5.29 18.32 -25.37
N LEU A 180 4.89 18.21 -26.61
CA LEU A 180 5.54 18.90 -27.72
C LEU A 180 4.94 20.31 -27.89
N THR A 181 5.78 21.33 -27.85
CA THR A 181 5.33 22.72 -27.89
C THR A 181 5.89 23.46 -29.11
N ALA A 182 5.05 24.28 -29.72
CA ALA A 182 5.46 25.18 -30.80
C ALA A 182 6.00 26.54 -30.27
N GLY A 183 6.38 26.62 -29.01
CA GLY A 183 6.85 27.81 -28.33
C GLY A 183 6.86 27.65 -26.81
N SER A 184 6.88 28.74 -26.08
CA SER A 184 6.92 28.75 -24.62
C SER A 184 5.60 28.34 -23.94
N GLN A 185 4.49 28.36 -24.69
CA GLN A 185 3.16 28.01 -24.19
C GLN A 185 2.71 26.65 -24.72
N PRO A 186 2.20 25.76 -23.87
CA PRO A 186 1.54 24.55 -24.34
C PRO A 186 0.24 24.92 -25.06
N THR A 187 0.10 24.51 -26.31
CA THR A 187 -1.14 24.64 -27.08
C THR A 187 -2.13 23.56 -26.70
N PHE A 188 -2.61 23.57 -25.49
CA PHE A 188 -3.76 22.74 -25.14
C PHE A 188 -5.02 23.57 -25.37
N GLY A 189 -5.89 23.09 -26.23
CA GLY A 189 -7.16 23.75 -26.56
C GLY A 189 -8.18 23.74 -25.42
N ILE A 190 -7.83 23.22 -24.25
CA ILE A 190 -8.72 23.06 -23.10
C ILE A 190 -8.27 23.97 -21.96
N GLN A 191 -9.17 24.79 -21.48
CA GLN A 191 -8.91 25.78 -20.44
C GLN A 191 -8.93 25.21 -19.00
N SER A 192 -8.74 23.91 -18.82
CA SER A 192 -8.80 23.24 -17.53
C SER A 192 -7.41 23.04 -16.91
N LEU A 193 -7.30 22.15 -15.98
CA LEU A 193 -6.13 21.76 -15.16
C LEU A 193 -4.78 21.66 -15.90
N ILE A 194 -4.78 21.55 -17.22
CA ILE A 194 -3.59 21.34 -18.05
C ILE A 194 -2.80 22.64 -18.28
N ARG A 195 -3.36 23.82 -17.99
CA ARG A 195 -2.64 25.09 -18.10
C ARG A 195 -1.47 25.20 -17.15
N ASP A 196 -1.62 24.61 -15.97
CA ASP A 196 -0.56 24.60 -14.96
C ASP A 196 -0.07 23.15 -14.71
N PRO A 197 1.09 22.79 -15.29
CA PRO A 197 1.70 21.47 -15.06
C PRO A 197 1.99 21.18 -13.57
N GLU A 198 2.17 22.23 -12.76
CA GLU A 198 2.42 22.09 -11.34
C GLU A 198 1.19 21.52 -10.60
N ILE A 199 -0.02 21.84 -11.03
CA ILE A 199 -1.25 21.23 -10.49
C ILE A 199 -1.27 19.74 -10.76
N LEU A 200 -0.86 19.30 -11.97
CA LEU A 200 -0.77 17.87 -12.29
C LEU A 200 0.26 17.18 -11.41
N ARG A 201 1.41 17.81 -11.21
CA ARG A 201 2.46 17.28 -10.34
C ARG A 201 1.99 17.16 -8.89
N GLN A 202 1.33 18.18 -8.36
CA GLN A 202 0.87 18.20 -6.97
C GLN A 202 -0.27 17.21 -6.71
N ARG A 203 -1.24 17.14 -7.64
CA ARG A 203 -2.42 16.26 -7.45
C ARG A 203 -2.16 14.81 -7.80
N TYR A 204 -1.43 14.56 -8.88
CA TYR A 204 -1.29 13.23 -9.45
C TYR A 204 0.15 12.72 -9.48
N GLY A 205 1.13 13.57 -9.15
CA GLY A 205 2.55 13.23 -9.22
C GLY A 205 3.13 13.19 -10.63
N VAL A 206 2.33 13.49 -11.67
CA VAL A 206 2.75 13.43 -13.07
C VAL A 206 3.77 14.53 -13.37
N GLU A 207 4.94 14.14 -13.88
CA GLU A 207 5.95 15.08 -14.37
C GLU A 207 5.67 15.43 -15.83
N VAL A 208 5.46 16.71 -16.12
CA VAL A 208 5.29 17.20 -17.50
C VAL A 208 6.61 17.67 -18.05
N VAL A 209 7.11 16.99 -19.09
CA VAL A 209 8.34 17.34 -19.81
C VAL A 209 7.98 18.04 -21.11
N LYS A 210 8.37 19.31 -21.23
CA LYS A 210 8.12 20.11 -22.45
C LYS A 210 9.33 20.02 -23.38
N LEU A 211 9.07 19.66 -24.63
CA LEU A 211 10.09 19.68 -25.70
C LEU A 211 9.62 20.54 -26.87
N PRO A 212 10.50 21.32 -27.51
CA PRO A 212 10.19 21.98 -28.77
C PRO A 212 9.75 20.94 -29.81
N PHE A 213 8.72 21.24 -30.60
CA PHE A 213 8.24 20.37 -31.66
C PHE A 213 9.36 19.98 -32.65
N THR A 214 10.27 20.92 -32.92
CA THR A 214 11.44 20.69 -33.76
C THR A 214 12.41 19.61 -33.27
N SER A 215 12.32 19.27 -31.97
CA SER A 215 13.15 18.20 -31.38
C SER A 215 12.84 16.81 -31.95
N ILE A 216 11.63 16.62 -32.52
CA ILE A 216 11.23 15.36 -33.13
C ILE A 216 11.99 15.09 -34.42
N PHE A 217 12.31 16.13 -35.19
CA PHE A 217 12.97 15.96 -36.49
C PHE A 217 14.29 15.20 -36.42
N LYS A 218 14.93 15.18 -35.26
CA LYS A 218 16.16 14.41 -35.02
C LYS A 218 15.96 12.87 -35.07
N TYR A 219 14.72 12.44 -34.99
CA TYR A 219 14.34 11.01 -34.85
C TYR A 219 13.44 10.54 -36.01
N MET A 220 13.30 11.36 -37.06
CA MET A 220 12.47 11.06 -38.21
C MET A 220 13.26 10.53 -39.43
N ASP A 221 14.59 10.35 -39.29
CA ASP A 221 15.47 9.82 -40.31
C ASP A 221 15.61 8.28 -40.23
#